data_bccb5e068d6bea833e5fee0b6e9dd38c
#
_entry.id   bccb5e068d6bea833e5fee0b6e9dd38c
#
_cell.length_a   1.000
_cell.length_b   1.000
_cell.length_c   1.000
_cell.angle_alpha   90.00
_cell.angle_beta   90.00
_cell.angle_gamma   90.00
#
_symmetry.space_group_name_H-M   'P 1'
#
loop_
_entity.id
_entity.type
_entity.pdbx_description
1 polymer ?
#
loop_
_entity_poly.entity_id
_entity_poly.type
_entity_poly.pdbx_seq_one_letter_code
_entity_poly.pdbx_strand_id
1 'polypeptide(L)'
;SSALARQIEQGAPADLFISADTDWMDYVAGKRLIVTASRRNLLTNHLALIAPASSRVTLRIGRGMNLVGALGAEDRLAVAGPEVPAGKYARASLAALGVLSSVGNRLASAENVRAALALVARGEAPLGIVYDTDAKAEPKVRIVGLLPDSSHPPIIYPAALTARGGVSEARYYPG
;
A
#
# COMPACT_ATOMS: atom_id res chain seq x y z
N SER A 1 -4.37 4.41 5.69
CA SER A 1 -3.74 5.20 6.79
C SER A 1 -4.11 6.67 6.71
N SER A 2 -4.02 7.32 5.53
CA SER A 2 -4.28 8.75 5.35
C SER A 2 -5.64 9.20 5.88
N ALA A 3 -6.72 8.54 5.48
CA ALA A 3 -8.07 8.87 5.93
C ALA A 3 -8.22 8.72 7.45
N LEU A 4 -7.71 7.63 8.03
CA LEU A 4 -7.77 7.39 9.47
C LEU A 4 -6.96 8.41 10.27
N ALA A 5 -5.77 8.78 9.80
CA ALA A 5 -4.95 9.81 10.44
C ALA A 5 -5.67 11.16 10.49
N ARG A 6 -6.34 11.56 9.40
CA ARG A 6 -7.15 12.78 9.35
C ARG A 6 -8.39 12.70 10.23
N GLN A 7 -9.04 11.55 10.31
CA GLN A 7 -10.17 11.35 11.23
C GLN A 7 -9.73 11.49 12.69
N ILE A 8 -8.58 10.93 13.08
CA ILE A 8 -8.01 11.10 14.42
C ILE A 8 -7.71 12.58 14.70
N GLU A 9 -7.15 13.32 13.72
CA GLU A 9 -6.93 14.76 13.83
C GLU A 9 -8.24 15.52 14.06
N GLN A 10 -9.32 15.12 13.39
CA GLN A 10 -10.66 15.69 13.54
C GLN A 10 -11.37 15.26 14.82
N GLY A 11 -10.73 14.44 15.65
CA GLY A 11 -11.24 14.02 16.94
C GLY A 11 -12.05 12.75 16.96
N ALA A 12 -11.96 11.92 15.90
CA ALA A 12 -12.59 10.61 15.89
C ALA A 12 -12.10 9.76 17.09
N PRO A 13 -12.99 9.05 17.79
CA PRO A 13 -12.63 8.20 18.91
C PRO A 13 -11.84 6.99 18.40
N ALA A 14 -10.63 6.83 18.90
CA ALA A 14 -9.77 5.68 18.62
C ALA A 14 -8.78 5.54 19.79
N ASP A 15 -8.49 4.32 20.18
CA ASP A 15 -7.55 4.01 21.26
C ASP A 15 -6.17 3.62 20.69
N LEU A 16 -6.17 3.01 19.52
CA LEU A 16 -4.99 2.55 18.82
C LEU A 16 -5.02 3.02 17.36
N PHE A 17 -3.88 3.48 16.87
CA PHE A 17 -3.66 3.78 15.45
C PHE A 17 -2.58 2.87 14.88
N ILE A 18 -2.91 2.15 13.83
CA ILE A 18 -1.98 1.33 13.04
C ILE A 18 -1.91 1.95 11.64
N SER A 19 -0.72 2.33 11.23
CA SER A 19 -0.46 2.88 9.89
C SER A 19 0.23 1.87 9.00
N ALA A 20 -0.01 1.96 7.70
CA ALA A 20 0.68 1.16 6.69
C ALA A 20 1.96 1.85 6.15
N ASP A 21 2.35 2.96 6.72
CA ASP A 21 3.64 3.63 6.54
C ASP A 21 4.02 4.44 7.77
N THR A 22 5.27 4.89 7.80
CA THR A 22 5.78 5.75 8.88
C THR A 22 5.32 7.19 8.74
N ASP A 23 5.09 7.70 7.52
CA ASP A 23 4.75 9.10 7.26
C ASP A 23 3.45 9.52 7.95
N TRP A 24 2.41 8.67 7.85
CA TRP A 24 1.13 8.96 8.51
C TRP A 24 1.18 8.78 10.03
N MET A 25 2.07 7.90 10.52
CA MET A 25 2.36 7.82 11.95
C MET A 25 3.10 9.07 12.42
N ASP A 26 4.08 9.56 11.65
CA ASP A 26 4.83 10.79 11.94
C ASP A 26 3.91 12.02 11.90
N TYR A 27 2.96 12.04 10.96
CA TYR A 27 1.94 13.09 10.86
C TYR A 27 1.13 13.22 12.16
N VAL A 28 0.55 12.12 12.66
CA VAL A 28 -0.22 12.16 13.93
C VAL A 28 0.67 12.40 15.14
N ALA A 29 1.92 11.93 15.13
CA ALA A 29 2.89 12.19 16.17
C ALA A 29 3.25 13.69 16.25
N GLY A 30 3.51 14.34 15.11
CA GLY A 30 3.82 15.77 15.01
C GLY A 30 2.67 16.66 15.51
N LYS A 31 1.44 16.17 15.41
CA LYS A 31 0.25 16.83 15.95
C LYS A 31 -0.07 16.45 17.41
N ARG A 32 0.79 15.71 18.07
CA ARG A 32 0.64 15.23 19.45
C ARG A 32 -0.65 14.41 19.67
N LEU A 33 -1.07 13.66 18.67
CA LEU A 33 -2.29 12.84 18.68
C LEU A 33 -2.05 11.40 19.12
N ILE A 34 -0.80 11.02 19.40
CA ILE A 34 -0.41 9.69 19.89
C ILE A 34 0.47 9.81 21.16
N VAL A 35 0.51 8.74 21.91
CA VAL A 35 1.48 8.52 23.00
C VAL A 35 2.77 8.02 22.38
N THR A 36 3.73 8.91 22.13
CA THR A 36 4.98 8.61 21.40
C THR A 36 5.75 7.41 21.99
N ALA A 37 5.77 7.29 23.31
CA ALA A 37 6.44 6.18 24.00
C ALA A 37 5.81 4.80 23.72
N SER A 38 4.57 4.77 23.23
CA SER A 38 3.87 3.53 22.87
C SER A 38 4.12 3.08 21.43
N ARG A 39 4.78 3.91 20.60
CA ARG A 39 5.02 3.59 19.19
C ARG A 39 5.91 2.36 19.05
N ARG A 40 5.45 1.39 18.24
CA ARG A 40 6.18 0.17 17.91
C ARG A 40 5.98 -0.16 16.43
N ASN A 41 7.00 -0.75 15.80
CA ASN A 41 6.87 -1.35 14.48
C ASN A 41 6.34 -2.78 14.65
N LEU A 42 5.16 -3.06 14.08
CA LEU A 42 4.50 -4.35 14.24
C LEU A 42 4.84 -5.33 13.12
N LEU A 43 4.76 -4.90 11.87
CA LEU A 43 4.79 -5.78 10.70
C LEU A 43 5.58 -5.13 9.57
N THR A 44 6.01 -5.98 8.64
CA THR A 44 6.54 -5.60 7.32
C THR A 44 5.69 -6.23 6.22
N ASN A 45 5.85 -5.78 4.97
CA ASN A 45 5.16 -6.35 3.82
C ASN A 45 6.01 -6.20 2.55
N HIS A 46 5.53 -6.77 1.45
CA HIS A 46 6.13 -6.67 0.12
C HIS A 46 5.11 -6.13 -0.88
N LEU A 47 5.58 -5.55 -1.97
CA LEU A 47 4.74 -5.18 -3.10
C LEU A 47 4.69 -6.31 -4.12
N ALA A 48 3.51 -6.58 -4.64
CA ALA A 48 3.26 -7.56 -5.68
C ALA A 48 2.64 -6.89 -6.92
N LEU A 49 3.18 -7.19 -8.09
CA LEU A 49 2.47 -7.00 -9.35
C LEU A 49 1.49 -8.15 -9.51
N ILE A 50 0.21 -7.82 -9.69
CA ILE A 50 -0.88 -8.78 -9.81
C ILE A 50 -1.60 -8.67 -11.15
N ALA A 51 -2.25 -9.75 -11.54
CA ALA A 51 -3.14 -9.83 -12.68
C ALA A 51 -4.40 -10.63 -12.28
N PRO A 52 -5.52 -10.58 -13.05
CA PRO A 52 -6.64 -11.49 -12.87
C PRO A 52 -6.17 -12.95 -12.87
N ALA A 53 -6.80 -13.79 -12.07
CA ALA A 53 -6.40 -15.22 -11.95
C ALA A 53 -6.41 -15.96 -13.29
N SER A 54 -7.30 -15.59 -14.22
CA SER A 54 -7.38 -16.17 -15.57
C SER A 54 -6.33 -15.62 -16.55
N SER A 55 -5.63 -14.53 -16.19
CA SER A 55 -4.62 -13.92 -17.06
C SER A 55 -3.40 -14.81 -17.21
N ARG A 56 -2.86 -14.86 -18.44
CA ARG A 56 -1.61 -15.57 -18.75
C ARG A 56 -0.41 -14.64 -18.91
N VAL A 57 -0.56 -13.36 -18.54
CA VAL A 57 0.53 -12.39 -18.64
C VAL A 57 1.73 -12.85 -17.83
N THR A 58 2.91 -12.80 -18.42
CA THR A 58 4.18 -13.05 -17.76
C THR A 58 5.05 -11.82 -17.91
N LEU A 59 5.71 -11.40 -16.82
CA LEU A 59 6.63 -10.28 -16.85
C LEU A 59 7.77 -10.57 -15.87
N ARG A 60 8.99 -10.51 -16.35
CA ARG A 60 10.17 -10.56 -15.48
C ARG A 60 10.31 -9.22 -14.77
N ILE A 61 10.10 -9.21 -13.48
CA ILE A 61 10.23 -7.99 -12.67
C ILE A 61 11.69 -7.59 -12.58
N GLY A 62 11.97 -6.33 -12.88
CA GLY A 62 13.31 -5.78 -12.83
C GLY A 62 13.41 -4.40 -13.50
N ARG A 63 14.60 -3.85 -13.47
CA ARG A 63 14.88 -2.55 -14.07
C ARG A 63 14.58 -2.55 -15.58
N GLY A 64 13.84 -1.54 -16.05
CA GLY A 64 13.46 -1.42 -17.46
C GLY A 64 12.49 -2.49 -17.96
N MET A 65 11.76 -3.19 -17.07
CA MET A 65 10.76 -4.19 -17.46
C MET A 65 9.72 -3.60 -18.43
N ASN A 66 9.28 -4.40 -19.41
CA ASN A 66 8.30 -3.96 -20.40
C ASN A 66 6.87 -3.95 -19.83
N LEU A 67 6.63 -3.08 -18.85
CA LEU A 67 5.32 -2.96 -18.20
C LEU A 67 4.25 -2.43 -19.15
N VAL A 68 4.61 -1.50 -20.04
CA VAL A 68 3.69 -0.94 -21.05
C VAL A 68 3.19 -2.04 -21.99
N GLY A 69 4.10 -2.90 -22.47
CA GLY A 69 3.72 -4.02 -23.34
C GLY A 69 2.84 -5.04 -22.62
N ALA A 70 3.07 -5.25 -21.32
CA ALA A 70 2.26 -6.16 -20.51
C ALA A 70 0.85 -5.60 -20.21
N LEU A 71 0.69 -4.26 -20.15
CA LEU A 71 -0.61 -3.62 -19.97
C LEU A 71 -1.51 -3.70 -21.22
N GLY A 72 -0.93 -3.74 -22.42
CA GLY A 72 -1.71 -3.54 -23.66
C GLY A 72 -1.85 -2.04 -24.05
N ALA A 73 -2.54 -1.75 -25.17
CA ALA A 73 -2.51 -0.43 -25.78
C ALA A 73 -3.21 0.66 -24.96
N GLU A 74 -4.41 0.38 -24.46
CA GLU A 74 -5.30 1.37 -23.82
C GLU A 74 -5.50 1.13 -22.33
N ASP A 75 -5.00 0.03 -21.80
CA ASP A 75 -5.25 -0.39 -20.44
C ASP A 75 -4.41 0.37 -19.39
N ARG A 76 -4.88 0.35 -18.15
CA ARG A 76 -4.28 1.06 -17.04
C ARG A 76 -3.79 0.11 -15.95
N LEU A 77 -2.73 0.52 -15.27
CA LEU A 77 -2.20 -0.14 -14.08
C LEU A 77 -2.97 0.34 -12.84
N ALA A 78 -3.66 -0.56 -12.16
CA ALA A 78 -4.36 -0.24 -10.93
C ALA A 78 -3.35 -0.05 -9.78
N VAL A 79 -3.40 1.09 -9.13
CA VAL A 79 -2.56 1.45 -7.97
C VAL A 79 -3.36 2.28 -6.99
N ALA A 80 -2.99 2.28 -5.71
CA ALA A 80 -3.55 3.24 -4.76
C ALA A 80 -3.09 4.68 -5.08
N GLY A 81 -3.84 5.66 -4.63
CA GLY A 81 -3.55 7.07 -4.84
C GLY A 81 -2.19 7.52 -4.30
N PRO A 82 -1.66 8.67 -4.74
CA PRO A 82 -0.30 9.11 -4.41
C PRO A 82 -0.11 9.42 -2.92
N GLU A 83 -1.19 9.74 -2.20
CA GLU A 83 -1.15 10.01 -0.74
C GLU A 83 -1.38 8.75 0.10
N VAL A 84 -1.72 7.63 -0.53
CA VAL A 84 -1.96 6.35 0.13
C VAL A 84 -0.62 5.59 0.25
N PRO A 85 -0.32 4.93 1.39
CA PRO A 85 0.94 4.21 1.59
C PRO A 85 1.30 3.26 0.44
N ALA A 86 0.42 2.36 0.06
CA ALA A 86 0.66 1.43 -1.05
C ALA A 86 0.93 2.16 -2.38
N GLY A 87 0.28 3.30 -2.62
CA GLY A 87 0.49 4.13 -3.80
C GLY A 87 1.83 4.85 -3.80
N LYS A 88 2.30 5.32 -2.65
CA LYS A 88 3.64 5.90 -2.48
C LYS A 88 4.71 4.86 -2.78
N TYR A 89 4.62 3.67 -2.18
CA TYR A 89 5.57 2.58 -2.40
C TYR A 89 5.57 2.10 -3.85
N ALA A 90 4.39 1.94 -4.47
CA ALA A 90 4.28 1.54 -5.88
C ALA A 90 4.98 2.53 -6.81
N ARG A 91 4.74 3.83 -6.63
CA ARG A 91 5.38 4.87 -7.44
C ARG A 91 6.89 4.94 -7.22
N ALA A 92 7.35 4.83 -5.97
CA ALA A 92 8.78 4.77 -5.65
C ALA A 92 9.44 3.58 -6.34
N SER A 93 8.83 2.40 -6.29
CA SER A 93 9.33 1.20 -6.94
C SER A 93 9.37 1.35 -8.46
N LEU A 94 8.30 1.84 -9.09
CA LEU A 94 8.26 2.08 -10.54
C LEU A 94 9.33 3.09 -10.98
N ALA A 95 9.58 4.12 -10.18
CA ALA A 95 10.64 5.11 -10.44
C ALA A 95 12.03 4.49 -10.35
N ALA A 96 12.31 3.75 -9.27
CA ALA A 96 13.59 3.06 -9.08
C ALA A 96 13.88 2.01 -10.17
N LEU A 97 12.84 1.35 -10.66
CA LEU A 97 12.93 0.40 -11.78
C LEU A 97 13.00 1.09 -13.15
N GLY A 98 12.88 2.42 -13.20
CA GLY A 98 13.01 3.20 -14.43
C GLY A 98 11.82 3.11 -15.37
N VAL A 99 10.63 2.72 -14.88
CA VAL A 99 9.44 2.51 -15.71
C VAL A 99 8.28 3.48 -15.39
N LEU A 100 8.40 4.30 -14.34
CA LEU A 100 7.33 5.22 -13.94
C LEU A 100 6.97 6.21 -15.05
N SER A 101 7.94 6.76 -15.75
CA SER A 101 7.71 7.72 -16.85
C SER A 101 6.90 7.13 -18.01
N SER A 102 7.07 5.83 -18.28
CA SER A 102 6.37 5.16 -19.38
C SER A 102 4.92 4.78 -19.03
N VAL A 103 4.57 4.66 -17.74
CA VAL A 103 3.22 4.26 -17.30
C VAL A 103 2.52 5.33 -16.47
N GLY A 104 3.17 6.47 -16.17
CA GLY A 104 2.66 7.47 -15.24
C GLY A 104 1.29 8.06 -15.60
N ASN A 105 1.03 8.26 -16.89
CA ASN A 105 -0.26 8.70 -17.43
C ASN A 105 -1.29 7.56 -17.59
N ARG A 106 -0.88 6.34 -17.29
CA ARG A 106 -1.70 5.12 -17.39
C ARG A 106 -1.98 4.48 -16.02
N LEU A 107 -1.83 5.22 -14.94
CA LEU A 107 -2.19 4.77 -13.61
C LEU A 107 -3.68 4.98 -13.38
N ALA A 108 -4.38 3.89 -12.99
CA ALA A 108 -5.73 3.96 -12.44
C ALA A 108 -5.61 4.08 -10.91
N SER A 109 -5.66 5.32 -10.42
CA SER A 109 -5.52 5.62 -9.00
C SER A 109 -6.81 5.32 -8.24
N ALA A 110 -6.73 4.40 -7.28
CA ALA A 110 -7.81 4.02 -6.39
C ALA A 110 -7.67 4.70 -5.02
N GLU A 111 -8.76 4.82 -4.28
CA GLU A 111 -8.78 5.47 -2.96
C GLU A 111 -7.94 4.75 -1.90
N ASN A 112 -7.73 3.43 -2.06
CA ASN A 112 -6.89 2.60 -1.20
C ASN A 112 -6.40 1.35 -1.94
N VAL A 113 -5.52 0.55 -1.30
CA VAL A 113 -4.95 -0.65 -1.92
C VAL A 113 -6.01 -1.73 -2.21
N ARG A 114 -7.04 -1.86 -1.38
CA ARG A 114 -8.10 -2.85 -1.61
C ARG A 114 -9.01 -2.47 -2.78
N ALA A 115 -9.24 -1.19 -2.99
CA ALA A 115 -9.94 -0.71 -4.18
C ALA A 115 -9.12 -0.99 -5.46
N ALA A 116 -7.79 -0.80 -5.43
CA ALA A 116 -6.91 -1.18 -6.53
C ALA A 116 -6.94 -2.71 -6.79
N LEU A 117 -6.89 -3.53 -5.74
CA LEU A 117 -7.03 -4.99 -5.83
C LEU A 117 -8.35 -5.38 -6.49
N ALA A 118 -9.45 -4.73 -6.09
CA ALA A 118 -10.79 -5.02 -6.61
C ALA A 118 -10.92 -4.71 -8.11
N LEU A 119 -10.25 -3.67 -8.64
CA LEU A 119 -10.21 -3.40 -10.08
C LEU A 119 -9.60 -4.57 -10.86
N VAL A 120 -8.52 -5.14 -10.36
CA VAL A 120 -7.88 -6.30 -10.99
C VAL A 120 -8.72 -7.56 -10.82
N ALA A 121 -9.26 -7.80 -9.63
CA ALA A 121 -10.09 -8.98 -9.33
C ALA A 121 -11.36 -9.04 -10.19
N ARG A 122 -11.92 -7.88 -10.59
CA ARG A 122 -13.08 -7.77 -11.49
C ARG A 122 -12.70 -7.74 -12.97
N GLY A 123 -11.40 -7.75 -13.31
CA GLY A 123 -10.93 -7.66 -14.69
C GLY A 123 -11.06 -6.26 -15.32
N GLU A 124 -11.28 -5.22 -14.50
CA GLU A 124 -11.36 -3.82 -14.94
C GLU A 124 -9.96 -3.21 -15.19
N ALA A 125 -8.93 -3.83 -14.63
CA ALA A 125 -7.53 -3.53 -14.90
C ALA A 125 -6.77 -4.84 -15.14
N PRO A 126 -5.92 -4.92 -16.19
CA PRO A 126 -5.17 -6.13 -16.51
C PRO A 126 -4.02 -6.39 -15.53
N LEU A 127 -3.52 -5.34 -14.89
CA LEU A 127 -2.45 -5.40 -13.91
C LEU A 127 -2.70 -4.41 -12.77
N GLY A 128 -2.15 -4.70 -11.61
CA GLY A 128 -2.14 -3.79 -10.47
C GLY A 128 -0.94 -4.00 -9.55
N ILE A 129 -0.65 -3.03 -8.70
CA ILE A 129 0.35 -3.15 -7.64
C ILE A 129 -0.35 -3.03 -6.30
N VAL A 130 -0.23 -4.07 -5.48
CA VAL A 130 -0.84 -4.19 -4.15
C VAL A 130 0.16 -4.81 -3.18
N TYR A 131 -0.22 -4.96 -1.93
CA TYR A 131 0.60 -5.75 -0.99
C TYR A 131 0.48 -7.25 -1.28
N ASP A 132 1.58 -7.97 -1.06
CA ASP A 132 1.65 -9.42 -1.19
C ASP A 132 0.56 -10.13 -0.35
N THR A 133 0.33 -9.65 0.87
CA THR A 133 -0.70 -10.20 1.76
C THR A 133 -2.11 -10.02 1.22
N ASP A 134 -2.43 -8.88 0.60
CA ASP A 134 -3.73 -8.64 -0.03
C ASP A 134 -3.92 -9.55 -1.26
N ALA A 135 -2.87 -9.72 -2.06
CA ALA A 135 -2.90 -10.58 -3.23
C ALA A 135 -3.13 -12.06 -2.86
N LYS A 136 -2.49 -12.54 -1.79
CA LYS A 136 -2.65 -13.92 -1.31
C LYS A 136 -4.04 -14.20 -0.73
N ALA A 137 -4.71 -13.19 -0.23
CA ALA A 137 -6.06 -13.30 0.34
C ALA A 137 -7.18 -13.23 -0.72
N GLU A 138 -6.88 -12.84 -1.98
CA GLU A 138 -7.88 -12.66 -3.05
C GLU A 138 -7.72 -13.73 -4.15
N PRO A 139 -8.57 -14.77 -4.18
CA PRO A 139 -8.43 -15.87 -5.13
C PRO A 139 -8.68 -15.47 -6.59
N LYS A 140 -9.30 -14.31 -6.85
CA LYS A 140 -9.57 -13.82 -8.21
C LYS A 140 -8.38 -13.14 -8.86
N VAL A 141 -7.26 -13.00 -8.13
CA VAL A 141 -6.01 -12.49 -8.68
C VAL A 141 -4.90 -13.51 -8.53
N ARG A 142 -3.85 -13.33 -9.32
CA ARG A 142 -2.58 -14.04 -9.15
C ARG A 142 -1.42 -13.06 -9.09
N ILE A 143 -0.38 -13.44 -8.40
CA ILE A 143 0.88 -12.69 -8.36
C ILE A 143 1.65 -12.99 -9.64
N VAL A 144 1.98 -11.95 -10.40
CA VAL A 144 2.87 -12.01 -11.56
C VAL A 144 4.32 -12.04 -11.10
N GLY A 145 4.65 -11.25 -10.08
CA GLY A 145 5.95 -11.23 -9.43
C GLY A 145 5.99 -10.21 -8.28
N LEU A 146 6.96 -10.37 -7.38
CA LEU A 146 7.22 -9.39 -6.33
C LEU A 146 8.12 -8.29 -6.86
N LEU A 147 7.82 -7.05 -6.48
CA LEU A 147 8.72 -5.93 -6.74
C LEU A 147 9.89 -6.02 -5.74
N PRO A 148 11.12 -5.71 -6.19
CA PRO A 148 12.29 -5.79 -5.29
C PRO A 148 12.15 -4.85 -4.09
N ASP A 149 12.44 -5.34 -2.89
CA ASP A 149 12.41 -4.54 -1.66
C ASP A 149 13.38 -3.36 -1.72
N SER A 150 14.47 -3.49 -2.50
CA SER A 150 15.42 -2.41 -2.77
C SER A 150 14.87 -1.29 -3.66
N SER A 151 13.70 -1.47 -4.28
CA SER A 151 13.10 -0.49 -5.20
C SER A 151 12.19 0.54 -4.50
N HIS A 152 11.94 0.38 -3.21
CA HIS A 152 11.10 1.28 -2.42
C HIS A 152 11.60 1.36 -0.97
N PRO A 153 11.19 2.38 -0.20
CA PRO A 153 11.46 2.40 1.24
C PRO A 153 10.88 1.17 1.94
N PRO A 154 11.46 0.72 3.07
CA PRO A 154 10.93 -0.40 3.83
C PRO A 154 9.44 -0.21 4.15
N ILE A 155 8.62 -1.23 3.88
CA ILE A 155 7.20 -1.22 4.23
C ILE A 155 7.10 -1.64 5.68
N ILE A 156 6.78 -0.68 6.55
CA ILE A 156 6.68 -0.87 7.99
C ILE A 156 5.29 -0.44 8.43
N TYR A 157 4.65 -1.25 9.26
CA TYR A 157 3.38 -0.94 9.91
C TYR A 157 3.63 -0.56 11.36
N PRO A 158 3.80 0.75 11.65
CA PRO A 158 3.89 1.23 13.02
C PRO A 158 2.50 1.28 13.67
N ALA A 159 2.47 1.03 14.98
CA ALA A 159 1.30 1.23 15.82
C ALA A 159 1.63 2.13 17.00
N ALA A 160 0.64 2.88 17.48
CA ALA A 160 0.75 3.68 18.69
C ALA A 160 -0.62 3.88 19.34
N LEU A 161 -0.65 4.02 20.65
CA LEU A 161 -1.84 4.48 21.37
C LEU A 161 -2.12 5.93 21.00
N THR A 162 -3.39 6.26 20.80
CA THR A 162 -3.79 7.67 20.61
C THR A 162 -3.70 8.43 21.91
N ALA A 163 -3.52 9.74 21.85
CA ALA A 163 -3.44 10.59 23.03
C ALA A 163 -4.76 10.61 23.86
N ARG A 164 -5.88 10.24 23.24
CA ARG A 164 -7.20 10.12 23.87
C ARG A 164 -7.49 8.71 24.39
N GLY A 165 -6.81 7.68 23.87
CA GLY A 165 -6.93 6.29 24.24
C GLY A 165 -6.11 5.96 25.49
N GLY A 166 -6.35 6.65 26.59
CA GLY A 166 -5.66 6.42 27.87
C GLY A 166 -6.25 5.28 28.71
N VAL A 167 -6.97 4.33 28.12
CA VAL A 167 -7.64 3.27 28.88
C VAL A 167 -6.69 2.12 29.11
N SER A 168 -6.64 1.62 30.34
CA SER A 168 -5.73 0.56 30.80
C SER A 168 -5.82 -0.76 30.01
N GLU A 169 -6.93 -1.00 29.33
CA GLU A 169 -7.18 -2.21 28.53
C GLU A 169 -6.39 -2.27 27.23
N ALA A 170 -6.11 -1.13 26.59
CA ALA A 170 -5.30 -1.09 25.36
C ALA A 170 -3.81 -1.44 25.59
N ARG A 171 -3.37 -1.51 26.85
CA ARG A 171 -1.99 -1.90 27.24
C ARG A 171 -1.81 -3.41 27.39
N TYR A 172 -2.88 -4.20 27.28
CA TYR A 172 -2.90 -5.62 27.67
C TYR A 172 -2.83 -6.59 26.47
N TYR A 173 -2.15 -6.23 25.40
CA TYR A 173 -1.73 -7.21 24.39
C TYR A 173 -0.22 -7.42 24.46
N PRO A 174 0.27 -8.40 25.26
CA PRO A 174 1.64 -8.87 25.15
C PRO A 174 1.75 -9.61 23.81
N GLY A 175 2.71 -9.20 22.97
CA GLY A 175 3.10 -9.90 21.73
C GLY A 175 3.71 -11.27 22.03
#